data_53bfb8908d7b42612e170542e7950c61
#
_entry.id   53bfb8908d7b42612e170542e7950c61
#
_cell.length_a   1.000
_cell.length_b   1.000
_cell.length_c   1.000
_cell.angle_alpha   90.00
_cell.angle_beta   90.00
_cell.angle_gamma   90.00
#
_symmetry.space_group_name_H-M   'P 1'
#
loop_
_entity.id
_entity.type
_entity.pdbx_description
1 polymer ?
#
loop_
_entity_poly.entity_id
_entity_poly.type
_entity_poly.pdbx_seq_one_letter_code
_entity_poly.pdbx_strand_id
1 'polypeptide(L)'
;MTTSSPEYAVLPVGTVVKFGKPGDTVDQMKSLINCKALGATGLSGGFIDCTTLIDTNKQFISDMPEGPEKSLGFIDDPENVDFTAFLNAAQRRETVQFYIGLPNKRTATMILALSGWEMNDINAPASEVIQITVKGKQNNLVWGIATTITKGHES
;
A
#
# COMPACT_ATOMS: atom_id res chain seq x y z
N MET A 1 23.64 25.65 13.19
CA MET A 1 23.41 24.85 13.11
C MET A 1 22.38 24.38 13.08
N THR A 2 21.98 23.99 12.97
CA THR A 2 21.17 23.55 12.90
C THR A 2 20.58 22.71 13.09
N THR A 3 20.10 22.26 13.39
CA THR A 3 19.54 21.40 13.43
C THR A 3 18.44 21.13 13.42
N SER A 4 17.99 20.68 13.23
CA SER A 4 16.74 20.73 13.05
C SER A 4 16.07 19.45 12.99
N SER A 5 15.63 18.92 11.91
CA SER A 5 14.89 17.67 11.81
C SER A 5 15.76 16.46 12.07
N PRO A 6 15.25 15.45 12.78
CA PRO A 6 15.96 14.18 12.88
C PRO A 6 16.14 13.56 11.49
N GLU A 7 17.26 12.91 11.27
CA GLU A 7 17.54 12.30 9.97
C GLU A 7 16.56 11.21 9.59
N TYR A 8 15.94 10.57 10.55
CA TYR A 8 14.96 9.52 10.29
C TYR A 8 13.58 10.07 9.88
N ALA A 9 13.35 11.35 10.05
CA ALA A 9 12.06 11.95 9.72
C ALA A 9 12.03 12.31 8.23
N VAL A 10 11.45 11.44 7.43
CA VAL A 10 11.49 11.55 5.97
C VAL A 10 10.07 11.76 5.44
N LEU A 11 9.91 12.73 4.56
CA LEU A 11 8.63 12.96 3.88
C LEU A 11 8.39 11.88 2.83
N PRO A 12 7.12 11.57 2.51
CA PRO A 12 6.82 10.48 1.57
C PRO A 12 7.04 10.83 0.09
N VAL A 13 7.76 11.87 -0.20
CA VAL A 13 8.10 12.24 -1.58
C VAL A 13 9.10 11.23 -2.14
N GLY A 14 8.79 10.68 -3.31
CA GLY A 14 9.65 9.67 -3.91
C GLY A 14 9.25 8.24 -3.59
N THR A 15 8.07 8.05 -3.00
CA THR A 15 7.53 6.71 -2.75
C THR A 15 7.34 5.96 -4.07
N VAL A 16 7.81 4.73 -4.11
CA VAL A 16 7.70 3.86 -5.29
C VAL A 16 6.54 2.90 -5.07
N VAL A 17 5.68 2.78 -6.07
CA VAL A 17 4.53 1.89 -6.03
C VAL A 17 4.60 0.98 -7.23
N LYS A 18 4.51 -0.33 -7.01
CA LYS A 18 4.57 -1.33 -8.07
C LYS A 18 3.53 -2.41 -7.85
N PHE A 19 3.11 -3.05 -8.94
CA PHE A 19 2.22 -4.20 -8.86
C PHE A 19 2.66 -5.28 -9.82
N GLY A 20 2.27 -6.50 -9.55
CA GLY A 20 2.59 -7.64 -10.40
C GLY A 20 1.78 -8.85 -10.00
N LYS A 21 2.14 -9.99 -10.54
CA LYS A 21 1.49 -11.25 -10.18
C LYS A 21 2.05 -11.76 -8.86
N PRO A 22 1.23 -12.49 -8.07
CA PRO A 22 1.76 -13.09 -6.86
C PRO A 22 2.99 -13.95 -7.15
N GLY A 23 4.06 -13.71 -6.39
CA GLY A 23 5.31 -14.40 -6.58
C GLY A 23 6.34 -13.67 -7.42
N ASP A 24 5.96 -12.55 -8.04
CA ASP A 24 6.90 -11.76 -8.83
C ASP A 24 7.94 -11.09 -7.94
N THR A 25 9.15 -10.97 -8.46
CA THR A 25 10.16 -10.15 -7.81
C THR A 25 9.89 -8.68 -8.10
N VAL A 26 10.49 -7.80 -7.30
CA VAL A 26 10.30 -6.35 -7.49
C VAL A 26 10.68 -5.90 -8.90
N ASP A 27 11.70 -6.53 -9.48
CA ASP A 27 12.15 -6.19 -10.83
C ASP A 27 11.14 -6.57 -11.90
N GLN A 28 10.33 -7.59 -11.64
CA GLN A 28 9.30 -8.04 -12.59
C GLN A 28 8.01 -7.25 -12.48
N MET A 29 7.86 -6.47 -11.42
CA MET A 29 6.64 -5.71 -11.19
C MET A 29 6.67 -4.40 -11.97
N LYS A 30 5.48 -3.91 -12.30
CA LYS A 30 5.33 -2.68 -13.08
C LYS A 30 5.08 -1.50 -12.14
N SER A 31 5.69 -0.37 -12.46
CA SER A 31 5.57 0.84 -11.65
C SER A 31 4.27 1.57 -11.94
N LEU A 32 3.64 2.05 -10.87
CA LEU A 32 2.47 2.91 -10.98
C LEU A 32 2.90 4.33 -10.59
N ILE A 33 3.18 5.15 -11.58
CA ILE A 33 3.75 6.48 -11.34
C ILE A 33 2.71 7.54 -11.04
N ASN A 34 1.44 7.23 -11.23
CA ASN A 34 0.35 8.19 -11.03
C ASN A 34 -0.42 7.97 -9.74
N CYS A 35 0.18 7.28 -8.78
CA CYS A 35 -0.44 7.04 -7.50
C CYS A 35 -0.41 8.32 -6.66
N LYS A 36 -1.56 8.70 -6.10
CA LYS A 36 -1.69 9.91 -5.30
C LYS A 36 -1.83 9.59 -3.82
N ALA A 37 -2.49 8.49 -3.49
CA ALA A 37 -2.75 8.12 -2.11
C ALA A 37 -2.76 6.61 -1.97
N LEU A 38 -2.23 6.12 -0.86
CA LEU A 38 -2.09 4.68 -0.63
C LEU A 38 -2.99 4.13 0.46
N GLY A 39 -3.59 4.98 1.28
CA GLY A 39 -4.34 4.49 2.42
C GLY A 39 -3.44 3.84 3.45
N ALA A 40 -4.04 3.34 4.52
CA ALA A 40 -3.27 2.70 5.59
C ALA A 40 -2.73 1.35 5.15
N THR A 41 -1.52 1.05 5.56
CA THR A 41 -0.85 -0.21 5.21
C THR A 41 -0.51 -0.96 6.48
N GLY A 42 -0.91 -2.22 6.56
CA GLY A 42 -0.55 -3.04 7.70
C GLY A 42 -1.63 -4.07 8.00
N LEU A 43 -1.27 -5.01 8.86
CA LEU A 43 -2.20 -6.01 9.37
C LEU A 43 -2.30 -5.85 10.87
N SER A 44 -3.50 -5.94 11.39
CA SER A 44 -3.72 -5.93 12.83
C SER A 44 -4.91 -6.81 13.14
N GLY A 45 -4.93 -7.33 14.33
CA GLY A 45 -6.02 -8.17 14.77
C GLY A 45 -6.59 -7.69 16.08
N GLY A 46 -7.66 -8.31 16.51
CA GLY A 46 -8.24 -8.01 17.79
C GLY A 46 -7.60 -8.85 18.91
N PHE A 47 -8.32 -8.99 19.97
CA PHE A 47 -7.85 -9.72 21.14
C PHE A 47 -8.90 -10.74 21.56
N ILE A 48 -8.43 -11.87 22.05
CA ILE A 48 -9.31 -12.92 22.56
C ILE A 48 -9.19 -12.93 24.08
N ASP A 49 -10.33 -12.86 24.76
CA ASP A 49 -10.37 -12.89 26.22
C ASP A 49 -10.12 -14.32 26.71
N CYS A 50 -9.04 -14.51 27.44
CA CYS A 50 -8.67 -15.81 27.98
C CYS A 50 -8.61 -15.78 29.49
N THR A 51 -9.35 -14.86 30.12
CA THR A 51 -9.41 -14.72 31.57
C THR A 51 -10.03 -15.97 32.22
N THR A 52 -9.38 -16.48 33.25
CA THR A 52 -9.90 -17.62 34.01
C THR A 52 -10.49 -17.16 35.36
N LEU A 53 -11.14 -18.07 36.05
CA LEU A 53 -11.80 -17.75 37.32
C LEU A 53 -10.83 -17.36 38.43
N ILE A 54 -9.59 -17.77 38.34
CA ILE A 54 -8.58 -17.43 39.35
C ILE A 54 -7.86 -16.12 39.06
N ASP A 55 -8.04 -15.55 37.87
CA ASP A 55 -7.40 -14.30 37.52
C ASP A 55 -8.06 -13.12 38.20
N THR A 56 -7.24 -12.20 38.71
CA THR A 56 -7.74 -10.96 39.33
C THR A 56 -7.83 -9.83 38.33
N ASN A 57 -7.13 -9.98 37.18
CA ASN A 57 -7.16 -9.02 36.10
C ASN A 57 -7.53 -9.75 34.80
N LYS A 58 -8.11 -9.02 33.86
CA LYS A 58 -8.45 -9.62 32.58
C LYS A 58 -7.18 -9.97 31.80
N GLN A 59 -7.21 -11.10 31.14
CA GLN A 59 -6.11 -11.61 30.34
C GLN A 59 -6.55 -11.76 28.90
N PHE A 60 -5.69 -11.32 27.97
CA PHE A 60 -6.00 -11.36 26.54
C PHE A 60 -4.84 -11.94 25.77
N ILE A 61 -5.14 -12.63 24.66
CA ILE A 61 -4.15 -13.00 23.66
C ILE A 61 -4.54 -12.35 22.34
N SER A 62 -3.56 -12.22 21.46
CA SER A 62 -3.82 -11.62 20.15
C SER A 62 -4.57 -12.58 19.25
N ASP A 63 -5.55 -12.06 18.52
CA ASP A 63 -6.23 -12.81 17.48
C ASP A 63 -5.39 -12.76 16.20
N MET A 64 -5.80 -13.50 15.17
CA MET A 64 -5.12 -13.49 13.88
C MET A 64 -5.15 -12.09 13.30
N PRO A 65 -4.03 -11.63 12.74
CA PRO A 65 -4.03 -10.30 12.10
C PRO A 65 -4.86 -10.31 10.83
N GLU A 66 -5.50 -9.19 10.58
CA GLU A 66 -6.31 -9.02 9.39
C GLU A 66 -6.00 -7.66 8.80
N GLY A 67 -5.85 -7.60 7.48
CA GLY A 67 -5.60 -6.34 6.79
C GLY A 67 -6.90 -5.59 6.58
N PRO A 68 -6.91 -4.28 6.83
CA PRO A 68 -8.07 -3.47 6.50
C PRO A 68 -8.25 -3.34 5.00
N GLU A 69 -9.44 -2.97 4.59
CA GLU A 69 -9.67 -2.63 3.20
C GLU A 69 -8.79 -1.41 2.87
N LYS A 70 -8.10 -1.49 1.74
CA LYS A 70 -7.18 -0.45 1.32
C LYS A 70 -7.77 0.30 0.14
N SER A 71 -7.80 1.62 0.24
CA SER A 71 -8.24 2.48 -0.86
C SER A 71 -7.02 3.15 -1.44
N LEU A 72 -6.82 2.98 -2.74
CA LEU A 72 -5.69 3.54 -3.47
C LEU A 72 -6.19 4.66 -4.38
N GLY A 73 -5.60 5.84 -4.26
CA GLY A 73 -5.99 6.97 -5.09
C GLY A 73 -4.98 7.19 -6.19
N PHE A 74 -5.47 7.38 -7.41
CA PHE A 74 -4.64 7.61 -8.59
C PHE A 74 -5.16 8.81 -9.35
N ILE A 75 -4.25 9.49 -10.05
CA ILE A 75 -4.63 10.48 -11.05
C ILE A 75 -4.83 9.72 -12.36
N ASP A 76 -5.97 9.91 -13.00
CA ASP A 76 -6.30 9.16 -14.21
C ASP A 76 -5.33 9.45 -15.34
N ASP A 77 -4.80 8.40 -15.94
CA ASP A 77 -3.88 8.51 -17.08
C ASP A 77 -4.24 7.40 -18.07
N PRO A 78 -5.20 7.65 -18.99
CA PRO A 78 -5.66 6.61 -19.91
C PRO A 78 -4.60 6.09 -20.85
N GLU A 79 -3.53 6.84 -21.09
CA GLU A 79 -2.48 6.43 -22.01
C GLU A 79 -1.39 5.58 -21.34
N ASN A 80 -1.43 5.47 -20.03
CA ASN A 80 -0.44 4.68 -19.29
C ASN A 80 -0.84 3.19 -19.35
N VAL A 81 -0.04 2.40 -20.04
CA VAL A 81 -0.33 0.98 -20.25
C VAL A 81 -0.33 0.21 -18.95
N ASP A 82 0.62 0.50 -18.07
CA ASP A 82 0.73 -0.21 -16.80
C ASP A 82 -0.44 0.12 -15.87
N PHE A 83 -0.84 1.37 -15.83
CA PHE A 83 -1.99 1.77 -15.03
C PHE A 83 -3.28 1.13 -15.57
N THR A 84 -3.43 1.12 -16.89
CA THR A 84 -4.60 0.47 -17.52
C THR A 84 -4.64 -1.01 -17.19
N ALA A 85 -3.49 -1.68 -17.19
CA ALA A 85 -3.42 -3.09 -16.82
C ALA A 85 -3.85 -3.30 -15.36
N PHE A 86 -3.45 -2.39 -14.47
CA PHE A 86 -3.85 -2.46 -13.07
C PHE A 86 -5.36 -2.27 -12.91
N LEU A 87 -5.95 -1.31 -13.62
CA LEU A 87 -7.39 -1.09 -13.59
C LEU A 87 -8.16 -2.29 -14.13
N ASN A 88 -7.65 -2.92 -15.19
CA ASN A 88 -8.29 -4.12 -15.73
C ASN A 88 -8.24 -5.27 -14.73
N ALA A 89 -7.14 -5.43 -14.02
CA ALA A 89 -7.03 -6.44 -12.98
C ALA A 89 -8.04 -6.16 -11.85
N ALA A 90 -8.20 -4.90 -11.48
CA ALA A 90 -9.18 -4.51 -10.45
C ALA A 90 -10.61 -4.78 -10.93
N GLN A 91 -10.89 -4.51 -12.19
CA GLN A 91 -12.22 -4.74 -12.74
C GLN A 91 -12.56 -6.23 -12.78
N ARG A 92 -11.56 -7.06 -13.04
CA ARG A 92 -11.75 -8.52 -13.01
C ARG A 92 -11.66 -9.09 -11.59
N ARG A 93 -11.40 -8.23 -10.59
CA ARG A 93 -11.31 -8.62 -9.18
C ARG A 93 -10.20 -9.65 -8.94
N GLU A 94 -9.09 -9.43 -9.61
CA GLU A 94 -7.93 -10.33 -9.48
C GLU A 94 -7.15 -10.02 -8.22
N THR A 95 -6.37 -11.01 -7.79
CA THR A 95 -5.43 -10.83 -6.70
C THR A 95 -4.07 -10.52 -7.30
N VAL A 96 -3.45 -9.44 -6.82
CA VAL A 96 -2.15 -9.01 -7.32
C VAL A 96 -1.18 -8.86 -6.17
N GLN A 97 0.11 -8.86 -6.49
CA GLN A 97 1.15 -8.53 -5.52
C GLN A 97 1.43 -7.04 -5.65
N PHE A 98 1.44 -6.37 -4.50
CA PHE A 98 1.58 -4.91 -4.46
C PHE A 98 2.79 -4.56 -3.62
N TYR A 99 3.62 -3.65 -4.13
CA TYR A 99 4.87 -3.27 -3.48
C TYR A 99 4.89 -1.76 -3.27
N ILE A 100 5.26 -1.36 -2.06
CA ILE A 100 5.44 0.04 -1.71
C ILE A 100 6.84 0.22 -1.17
N GLY A 101 7.61 1.10 -1.81
CA GLY A 101 8.96 1.43 -1.34
C GLY A 101 8.99 2.89 -0.90
N LEU A 102 9.21 3.12 0.38
CA LEU A 102 9.23 4.46 0.95
C LEU A 102 10.62 5.08 0.90
N PRO A 103 10.72 6.41 0.85
CA PRO A 103 12.04 7.08 0.79
C PRO A 103 12.90 6.83 2.02
N ASN A 104 12.31 6.44 3.15
CA ASN A 104 13.07 6.07 4.35
C ASN A 104 13.56 4.63 4.30
N LYS A 105 13.46 3.99 3.14
CA LYS A 105 13.92 2.62 2.85
C LYS A 105 13.05 1.51 3.44
N ARG A 106 11.96 1.86 4.09
CA ARG A 106 11.01 0.83 4.53
C ARG A 106 10.20 0.37 3.32
N THR A 107 10.03 -0.94 3.21
CA THR A 107 9.26 -1.52 2.11
C THR A 107 8.12 -2.36 2.64
N ALA A 108 7.06 -2.46 1.85
CA ALA A 108 5.93 -3.31 2.18
C ALA A 108 5.54 -4.09 0.92
N THR A 109 5.49 -5.40 1.03
CA THR A 109 5.04 -6.27 -0.05
C THR A 109 3.83 -7.03 0.46
N MET A 110 2.75 -6.96 -0.28
CA MET A 110 1.50 -7.58 0.15
C MET A 110 0.79 -8.23 -1.02
N ILE A 111 -0.08 -9.17 -0.70
CA ILE A 111 -1.00 -9.71 -1.68
C ILE A 111 -2.30 -8.93 -1.51
N LEU A 112 -2.71 -8.26 -2.55
CA LEU A 112 -3.87 -7.37 -2.53
C LEU A 112 -4.98 -7.98 -3.36
N ALA A 113 -6.07 -8.33 -2.68
CA ALA A 113 -7.24 -8.86 -3.36
C ALA A 113 -8.09 -7.67 -3.80
N LEU A 114 -8.07 -7.37 -5.10
CA LEU A 114 -8.76 -6.21 -5.65
C LEU A 114 -10.26 -6.47 -5.74
N SER A 115 -11.06 -5.48 -5.38
CA SER A 115 -12.51 -5.60 -5.41
C SER A 115 -13.16 -4.75 -6.51
N GLY A 116 -12.39 -3.86 -7.12
CA GLY A 116 -12.89 -3.00 -8.19
C GLY A 116 -12.31 -1.61 -8.09
N TRP A 117 -12.73 -0.76 -9.00
CA TRP A 117 -12.32 0.63 -9.00
C TRP A 117 -13.47 1.52 -9.44
N GLU A 118 -13.39 2.77 -9.04
CA GLU A 118 -14.40 3.77 -9.44
C GLU A 118 -13.73 5.11 -9.66
N MET A 119 -14.35 5.92 -10.50
CA MET A 119 -13.88 7.29 -10.70
C MET A 119 -14.49 8.17 -9.64
N ASN A 120 -13.67 9.04 -9.05
CA ASN A 120 -14.15 9.96 -8.03
C ASN A 120 -15.11 10.97 -8.65
N ASP A 121 -15.91 11.60 -7.80
CA ASP A 121 -16.89 12.58 -8.25
C ASP A 121 -16.24 13.66 -9.12
N ILE A 122 -16.91 14.00 -10.21
CA ILE A 122 -16.50 15.09 -11.10
C ILE A 122 -17.49 16.22 -10.92
N ASN A 123 -16.99 17.35 -10.43
CA ASN A 123 -17.83 18.47 -10.07
C ASN A 123 -17.47 19.73 -10.87
N ALA A 124 -18.40 20.66 -10.93
CA ALA A 124 -18.19 21.96 -11.56
C ALA A 124 -18.48 23.07 -10.54
N PRO A 125 -17.61 24.07 -10.41
CA PRO A 125 -16.33 24.19 -11.10
C PRO A 125 -15.33 23.15 -10.58
N ALA A 126 -14.52 22.61 -11.49
CA ALA A 126 -13.54 21.61 -11.13
C ALA A 126 -12.36 22.28 -10.44
N SER A 127 -12.02 21.79 -9.26
CA SER A 127 -10.86 22.27 -8.52
C SER A 127 -9.79 21.20 -8.37
N GLU A 128 -10.04 20.02 -8.87
CA GLU A 128 -9.10 18.91 -8.74
C GLU A 128 -9.02 18.14 -10.06
N VAL A 129 -7.90 17.46 -10.26
CA VAL A 129 -7.73 16.61 -11.44
C VAL A 129 -8.62 15.37 -11.33
N ILE A 130 -8.83 14.72 -12.46
CA ILE A 130 -9.64 13.49 -12.50
C ILE A 130 -8.90 12.40 -11.72
N GLN A 131 -9.59 11.80 -10.78
CA GLN A 131 -9.01 10.81 -9.88
C GLN A 131 -9.80 9.51 -9.91
N ILE A 132 -9.08 8.42 -9.65
CA ILE A 132 -9.66 7.09 -9.60
C ILE A 132 -9.31 6.45 -8.26
N THR A 133 -10.25 5.76 -7.65
CA THR A 133 -10.04 5.02 -6.42
C THR A 133 -10.16 3.54 -6.71
N VAL A 134 -9.12 2.77 -6.34
CA VAL A 134 -9.09 1.32 -6.45
C VAL A 134 -9.15 0.76 -5.04
N LYS A 135 -9.99 -0.24 -4.83
CA LYS A 135 -10.18 -0.84 -3.51
C LYS A 135 -9.72 -2.28 -3.50
N GLY A 136 -9.13 -2.68 -2.39
CA GLY A 136 -8.69 -4.06 -2.21
C GLY A 136 -8.44 -4.38 -0.76
N LYS A 137 -8.30 -5.66 -0.46
CA LYS A 137 -8.03 -6.10 0.90
C LYS A 137 -6.61 -6.63 0.99
N GLN A 138 -5.91 -6.22 2.03
CA GLN A 138 -4.51 -6.59 2.23
C GLN A 138 -4.39 -7.97 2.83
N ASN A 139 -3.51 -8.79 2.26
CA ASN A 139 -3.21 -10.14 2.77
C ASN A 139 -1.70 -10.36 2.74
N ASN A 140 -1.22 -11.21 3.64
CA ASN A 140 0.17 -11.68 3.63
C ASN A 140 1.20 -10.56 3.49
N LEU A 141 1.04 -9.54 4.31
CA LEU A 141 1.94 -8.39 4.28
C LEU A 141 3.29 -8.74 4.86
N VAL A 142 4.35 -8.37 4.15
CA VAL A 142 5.73 -8.52 4.62
C VAL A 142 6.39 -7.16 4.62
N TRP A 143 6.87 -6.75 5.78
CA TRP A 143 7.66 -5.53 5.90
C TRP A 143 9.13 -5.84 5.62
N GLY A 144 9.83 -4.88 5.05
CA GLY A 144 11.24 -5.03 4.79
C GLY A 144 11.95 -3.69 4.82
N ILE A 145 13.24 -3.73 4.57
CA ILE A 145 14.08 -2.55 4.49
C ILE A 145 14.91 -2.69 3.23
N ALA A 146 14.81 -1.69 2.34
CA ALA A 146 15.59 -1.70 1.11
C ALA A 146 17.05 -1.43 1.43
N THR A 147 17.94 -2.14 0.77
CA THR A 147 19.36 -1.84 0.88
C THR A 147 19.68 -0.61 0.05
N THR A 148 20.64 0.15 0.47
CA THR A 148 21.00 1.34 -0.27
C THR A 148 21.63 1.00 -1.56
N ILE A 149 21.54 1.22 -2.35
CA ILE A 149 22.27 0.96 -3.47
C ILE A 149 21.70 0.99 -4.70
N THR A 150 21.66 1.12 -3.95
CA THR A 150 21.34 1.20 -4.69
C THR A 150 21.03 1.87 -5.52
N LYS A 151 21.30 2.11 -5.32
CA LYS A 151 21.08 2.72 -6.07
C LYS A 151 21.26 2.97 -6.84
N GLY A 152 21.67 2.81 -6.68
CA GLY A 152 22.11 3.09 -7.34
C GLY A 152 22.37 3.25 -7.81
N HIS A 153 22.49 3.18 -7.58
CA HIS A 153 22.90 3.46 -8.04
C HIS A 153 23.14 3.81 -8.29
N GLU A 154 23.21 3.79 -7.94
CA GLU A 154 23.55 4.21 -8.10
C GLU A 154 23.93 4.53 -8.42
N SER A 155 24.36 4.39 -8.30
CA SER A 155 24.66 4.91 -8.68
C SER A 155 24.57 5.34 -9.07
#